data_05340c22b3d5a56902b16a00be9a254f
#
_entry.id   05340c22b3d5a56902b16a00be9a254f
#
_cell.length_a   1.000
_cell.length_b   1.000
_cell.length_c   1.000
_cell.angle_alpha   90.00
_cell.angle_beta   90.00
_cell.angle_gamma   90.00
#
_symmetry.space_group_name_H-M   'P 1'
#
loop_
_entity.id
_entity.type
_entity.pdbx_description
1 polymer ?
#
loop_
_entity_poly.entity_id
_entity_poly.type
_entity_poly.pdbx_seq_one_letter_code
_entity_poly.pdbx_strand_id
1 'polypeptide(L)'
;VRPGDVVEAVGFPNFEQFLPVLQDAVFRPTTAPRQQPTTKAVSIPELQGGFRHGDLVTIPGRVLDRMERWVSPLGGGRSAQRTILTLQYSNFLFSVESPVVGSDGEKISVSIGSLVEVSGVCLMKIAEDGKLQSLQILLPDPNNIRILQAPSWWTPQRLLLGLVGLFTVLVVALSWSVMVSRRNAVLQGLIREKEQAQIGLQHANDHLEERVKERTEQLKLQI
;
A
#
# COMPACT_ATOMS: atom_id res chain seq x y z
N VAL A 1 -10.23 26.41 -25.80
CA VAL A 1 -10.95 26.85 -24.59
C VAL A 1 -10.33 26.17 -23.42
N ARG A 2 -10.07 26.89 -22.35
CA ARG A 2 -9.49 26.38 -21.10
C ARG A 2 -10.50 26.58 -19.96
N PRO A 3 -10.41 25.80 -18.87
CA PRO A 3 -11.26 26.03 -17.71
C PRO A 3 -11.18 27.46 -17.20
N GLY A 4 -12.37 28.11 -17.02
CA GLY A 4 -12.48 29.50 -16.62
C GLY A 4 -12.61 30.50 -17.79
N ASP A 5 -12.42 30.09 -19.05
CA ASP A 5 -12.72 30.96 -20.20
C ASP A 5 -14.24 31.17 -20.29
N VAL A 6 -14.64 32.43 -20.55
CA VAL A 6 -16.04 32.76 -20.77
C VAL A 6 -16.36 32.48 -22.25
N VAL A 7 -17.40 31.71 -22.46
CA VAL A 7 -17.85 31.30 -23.79
C VAL A 7 -19.31 31.66 -23.99
N GLU A 8 -19.65 31.99 -25.25
CA GLU A 8 -21.03 32.02 -25.69
C GLU A 8 -21.36 30.68 -26.34
N ALA A 9 -22.43 30.05 -25.92
CA ALA A 9 -22.90 28.79 -26.48
C ALA A 9 -24.32 28.96 -27.04
N VAL A 10 -24.57 28.39 -28.24
CA VAL A 10 -25.88 28.32 -28.87
C VAL A 10 -26.15 26.87 -29.21
N GLY A 11 -27.30 26.37 -28.84
CA GLY A 11 -27.72 24.98 -29.08
C GLY A 11 -29.20 24.78 -28.79
N PHE A 12 -29.69 23.60 -29.02
CA PHE A 12 -31.08 23.25 -28.73
C PHE A 12 -31.21 22.79 -27.27
N PRO A 13 -32.09 23.41 -26.45
CA PRO A 13 -32.30 22.99 -25.09
C PRO A 13 -32.95 21.60 -25.08
N ASN A 14 -32.34 20.68 -24.34
CA ASN A 14 -32.85 19.34 -24.12
C ASN A 14 -32.66 18.98 -22.65
N PHE A 15 -33.31 17.91 -22.21
CA PHE A 15 -33.14 17.36 -20.85
C PHE A 15 -32.53 15.96 -20.96
N GLU A 16 -31.34 15.80 -20.42
CA GLU A 16 -30.70 14.49 -20.23
C GLU A 16 -30.58 14.20 -18.74
N GLN A 17 -31.12 13.06 -18.32
CA GLN A 17 -31.03 12.62 -16.91
C GLN A 17 -31.42 13.73 -15.89
N PHE A 18 -32.54 14.44 -16.18
CA PHE A 18 -33.09 15.54 -15.36
C PHE A 18 -32.29 16.85 -15.39
N LEU A 19 -31.29 16.97 -16.26
CA LEU A 19 -30.53 18.20 -16.42
C LEU A 19 -30.85 18.91 -17.74
N PRO A 20 -30.93 20.23 -17.72
CA PRO A 20 -30.95 20.99 -18.94
C PRO A 20 -29.56 20.95 -19.62
N VAL A 21 -29.54 20.46 -20.85
CA VAL A 21 -28.34 20.41 -21.71
C VAL A 21 -28.60 21.17 -23.00
N LEU A 22 -27.55 21.65 -23.62
CA LEU A 22 -27.62 22.19 -24.98
C LEU A 22 -27.16 21.10 -25.96
N GLN A 23 -28.09 20.57 -26.72
CA GLN A 23 -27.81 19.60 -27.78
C GLN A 23 -27.35 20.31 -29.04
N ASP A 24 -26.42 19.69 -29.80
CA ASP A 24 -25.81 20.25 -31.02
C ASP A 24 -25.25 21.65 -30.79
N ALA A 25 -24.67 21.88 -29.64
CA ALA A 25 -24.18 23.17 -29.22
C ALA A 25 -22.90 23.59 -29.97
N VAL A 26 -22.91 24.81 -30.47
CA VAL A 26 -21.73 25.48 -30.97
C VAL A 26 -21.33 26.56 -29.97
N PHE A 27 -20.04 26.63 -29.62
CA PHE A 27 -19.55 27.64 -28.70
C PHE A 27 -18.40 28.46 -29.32
N ARG A 28 -18.29 29.71 -28.89
CA ARG A 28 -17.18 30.59 -29.19
C ARG A 28 -16.63 31.24 -27.94
N PRO A 29 -15.30 31.43 -27.83
CA PRO A 29 -14.74 32.19 -26.72
C PRO A 29 -15.10 33.66 -26.85
N THR A 30 -15.37 34.31 -25.72
CA THR A 30 -15.59 35.75 -25.66
C THR A 30 -14.31 36.48 -25.26
N THR A 31 -14.29 37.80 -25.42
CA THR A 31 -13.20 38.67 -24.94
C THR A 31 -13.30 38.99 -23.45
N ALA A 32 -14.29 38.43 -22.74
CA ALA A 32 -14.48 38.67 -21.34
C ALA A 32 -13.30 38.09 -20.51
N PRO A 33 -12.93 38.74 -19.41
CA PRO A 33 -11.85 38.27 -18.58
C PRO A 33 -12.19 36.87 -18.00
N ARG A 34 -11.17 36.01 -17.90
CA ARG A 34 -11.30 34.68 -17.35
C ARG A 34 -11.83 34.75 -15.92
N GLN A 35 -12.83 33.94 -15.62
CA GLN A 35 -13.39 33.79 -14.28
C GLN A 35 -12.96 32.46 -13.72
N GLN A 36 -12.38 32.48 -12.52
CA GLN A 36 -12.12 31.21 -11.80
C GLN A 36 -13.45 30.66 -11.27
N PRO A 37 -13.87 29.47 -11.72
CA PRO A 37 -15.09 28.87 -11.20
C PRO A 37 -14.92 28.52 -9.74
N THR A 38 -15.94 28.86 -8.94
CA THR A 38 -15.94 28.60 -7.49
C THR A 38 -16.29 27.14 -7.23
N THR A 39 -15.42 26.43 -6.53
CA THR A 39 -15.69 25.05 -6.09
C THR A 39 -16.51 25.05 -4.81
N LYS A 40 -17.44 24.11 -4.68
CA LYS A 40 -18.21 23.90 -3.46
C LYS A 40 -17.77 22.59 -2.81
N ALA A 41 -17.40 22.64 -1.53
CA ALA A 41 -17.22 21.43 -0.73
C ALA A 41 -18.59 20.78 -0.52
N VAL A 42 -18.70 19.50 -0.87
CA VAL A 42 -19.99 18.78 -0.87
C VAL A 42 -19.88 17.54 0.00
N SER A 43 -20.92 17.29 0.77
CA SER A 43 -21.05 16.08 1.59
C SER A 43 -21.72 14.93 0.81
N ILE A 44 -21.47 13.68 1.23
CA ILE A 44 -22.09 12.49 0.60
C ILE A 44 -23.63 12.56 0.58
N PRO A 45 -24.33 12.96 1.66
CA PRO A 45 -25.78 13.08 1.62
C PRO A 45 -26.30 14.04 0.55
N GLU A 46 -25.59 15.15 0.30
CA GLU A 46 -25.96 16.11 -0.76
C GLU A 46 -25.79 15.51 -2.16
N LEU A 47 -24.75 14.68 -2.35
CA LEU A 47 -24.53 13.98 -3.60
C LEU A 47 -25.59 12.90 -3.86
N GLN A 48 -25.98 12.18 -2.82
CA GLN A 48 -27.01 11.14 -2.93
C GLN A 48 -28.38 11.72 -3.29
N GLY A 49 -28.63 12.99 -2.98
CA GLY A 49 -29.84 13.70 -3.35
C GLY A 49 -29.94 14.06 -4.85
N GLY A 50 -28.87 13.83 -5.65
CA GLY A 50 -28.87 14.06 -7.09
C GLY A 50 -28.80 15.52 -7.55
N PHE A 51 -28.79 16.51 -6.65
CA PHE A 51 -28.90 17.94 -6.94
C PHE A 51 -27.60 18.62 -7.42
N ARG A 52 -26.51 17.87 -7.52
CA ARG A 52 -25.17 18.41 -7.82
C ARG A 52 -24.60 17.97 -9.16
N HIS A 53 -25.43 17.40 -10.02
CA HIS A 53 -24.98 17.01 -11.35
C HIS A 53 -24.60 18.25 -12.17
N GLY A 54 -23.42 18.25 -12.79
CA GLY A 54 -22.88 19.38 -13.54
C GLY A 54 -22.18 20.45 -12.71
N ASP A 55 -22.30 20.40 -11.36
CA ASP A 55 -21.63 21.34 -10.49
C ASP A 55 -20.13 21.05 -10.36
N LEU A 56 -19.34 22.11 -10.16
CA LEU A 56 -17.94 22.00 -9.80
C LEU A 56 -17.83 21.78 -8.28
N VAL A 57 -17.45 20.60 -7.88
CA VAL A 57 -17.43 20.15 -6.47
C VAL A 57 -16.04 19.77 -6.00
N THR A 58 -15.83 19.87 -4.71
CA THR A 58 -14.63 19.39 -4.03
C THR A 58 -15.00 18.29 -3.04
N ILE A 59 -14.38 17.11 -3.20
CA ILE A 59 -14.70 15.91 -2.40
C ILE A 59 -13.40 15.26 -1.95
N PRO A 60 -13.25 14.94 -0.66
CA PRO A 60 -12.15 14.11 -0.19
C PRO A 60 -12.42 12.64 -0.51
N GLY A 61 -11.34 11.87 -0.72
CA GLY A 61 -11.47 10.42 -0.94
C GLY A 61 -10.13 9.71 -0.79
N ARG A 62 -10.19 8.43 -0.43
CA ARG A 62 -9.02 7.56 -0.41
C ARG A 62 -8.90 6.85 -1.74
N VAL A 63 -7.74 6.90 -2.36
CA VAL A 63 -7.46 6.22 -3.62
C VAL A 63 -7.37 4.72 -3.37
N LEU A 64 -8.26 3.95 -3.98
CA LEU A 64 -8.28 2.49 -3.92
C LEU A 64 -7.59 1.85 -5.11
N ASP A 65 -7.82 2.43 -6.31
CA ASP A 65 -7.29 1.88 -7.55
C ASP A 65 -6.96 2.99 -8.54
N ARG A 66 -6.05 2.68 -9.46
CA ARG A 66 -5.63 3.56 -10.55
C ARG A 66 -5.55 2.75 -11.83
N MET A 67 -6.32 3.17 -12.83
CA MET A 67 -6.36 2.57 -14.15
C MET A 67 -5.98 3.60 -15.21
N GLU A 68 -5.19 3.20 -16.18
CA GLU A 68 -4.85 4.01 -17.33
C GLU A 68 -5.55 3.44 -18.57
N ARG A 69 -6.32 4.27 -19.26
CA ARG A 69 -7.06 3.88 -20.46
C ARG A 69 -6.61 4.72 -21.65
N TRP A 70 -6.33 4.06 -22.77
CA TRP A 70 -6.13 4.73 -24.04
C TRP A 70 -7.46 5.08 -24.66
N VAL A 71 -7.64 6.35 -25.02
CA VAL A 71 -8.85 6.85 -25.66
C VAL A 71 -8.45 7.40 -27.01
N SER A 72 -9.09 6.90 -28.07
CA SER A 72 -8.96 7.48 -29.41
C SER A 72 -9.98 8.60 -29.54
N PRO A 73 -9.57 9.84 -29.84
CA PRO A 73 -10.52 10.94 -30.05
C PRO A 73 -11.43 10.62 -31.25
N LEU A 74 -12.72 10.91 -31.09
CA LEU A 74 -13.67 10.91 -32.21
C LEU A 74 -13.18 11.95 -33.22
N GLY A 75 -12.63 11.53 -34.37
CA GLY A 75 -12.13 12.42 -35.42
C GLY A 75 -10.69 12.15 -35.88
N GLY A 76 -10.07 11.03 -35.53
CA GLY A 76 -8.79 10.61 -36.13
C GLY A 76 -7.55 11.26 -35.55
N GLY A 77 -7.60 11.77 -34.31
CA GLY A 77 -6.45 12.28 -33.57
C GLY A 77 -5.57 11.16 -32.98
N ARG A 78 -4.38 11.54 -32.49
CA ARG A 78 -3.49 10.61 -31.77
C ARG A 78 -4.20 10.06 -30.53
N SER A 79 -4.06 8.75 -30.30
CA SER A 79 -4.53 8.12 -29.05
C SER A 79 -3.93 8.84 -27.86
N ALA A 80 -4.77 9.21 -26.91
CA ALA A 80 -4.37 9.92 -25.71
C ALA A 80 -4.68 9.08 -24.48
N GLN A 81 -3.85 9.19 -23.46
CA GLN A 81 -3.96 8.44 -22.23
C GLN A 81 -4.86 9.20 -21.25
N ARG A 82 -5.83 8.51 -20.68
CA ARG A 82 -6.69 9.01 -19.61
C ARG A 82 -6.46 8.20 -18.35
N THR A 83 -6.26 8.84 -17.22
CA THR A 83 -6.15 8.20 -15.93
C THR A 83 -7.51 8.20 -15.24
N ILE A 84 -7.94 7.05 -14.78
CA ILE A 84 -9.15 6.87 -13.99
C ILE A 84 -8.72 6.41 -12.60
N LEU A 85 -9.11 7.17 -11.58
CA LEU A 85 -8.89 6.82 -10.18
C LEU A 85 -10.21 6.36 -9.58
N THR A 86 -10.19 5.26 -8.84
CA THR A 86 -11.32 4.84 -8.00
C THR A 86 -11.06 5.31 -6.58
N LEU A 87 -11.95 6.14 -6.06
CA LEU A 87 -11.85 6.72 -4.73
C LEU A 87 -12.98 6.21 -3.84
N GLN A 88 -12.68 6.15 -2.55
CA GLN A 88 -13.64 5.85 -1.50
C GLN A 88 -13.73 7.02 -0.52
N TYR A 89 -14.94 7.47 -0.27
CA TYR A 89 -15.24 8.42 0.80
C TYR A 89 -16.32 7.83 1.70
N SER A 90 -15.96 7.57 2.97
CA SER A 90 -16.82 6.81 3.89
C SER A 90 -17.19 5.43 3.30
N ASN A 91 -18.43 5.18 3.04
CA ASN A 91 -18.94 3.92 2.46
C ASN A 91 -19.33 4.05 0.98
N PHE A 92 -18.93 5.12 0.32
CA PHE A 92 -19.29 5.42 -1.06
C PHE A 92 -18.07 5.38 -1.98
N LEU A 93 -18.24 4.70 -3.12
CA LEU A 93 -17.23 4.60 -4.17
C LEU A 93 -17.58 5.52 -5.33
N PHE A 94 -16.58 6.23 -5.85
CA PHE A 94 -16.74 7.08 -7.02
C PHE A 94 -15.48 7.05 -7.90
N SER A 95 -15.66 7.34 -9.17
CA SER A 95 -14.56 7.44 -10.12
C SER A 95 -14.17 8.88 -10.39
N VAL A 96 -12.88 9.09 -10.59
CA VAL A 96 -12.31 10.38 -10.96
C VAL A 96 -11.57 10.20 -12.29
N GLU A 97 -11.98 10.92 -13.32
CA GLU A 97 -11.32 10.87 -14.60
C GLU A 97 -10.47 12.12 -14.85
N SER A 98 -9.23 11.91 -15.26
CA SER A 98 -8.38 13.01 -15.71
C SER A 98 -8.80 13.51 -17.10
N PRO A 99 -8.50 14.76 -17.46
CA PRO A 99 -8.56 15.17 -18.84
C PRO A 99 -7.63 14.29 -19.68
N VAL A 100 -7.93 14.22 -20.96
CA VAL A 100 -7.07 13.52 -21.92
C VAL A 100 -5.76 14.29 -22.03
N VAL A 101 -4.69 13.68 -21.55
CA VAL A 101 -3.35 14.27 -21.59
C VAL A 101 -2.63 13.76 -22.83
N GLY A 102 -2.12 14.67 -23.67
CA GLY A 102 -1.23 14.31 -24.77
C GLY A 102 0.08 13.72 -24.24
N SER A 103 0.93 13.21 -25.13
CA SER A 103 2.19 12.54 -24.80
C SER A 103 3.13 13.32 -23.87
N ASP A 104 3.00 14.65 -23.81
CA ASP A 104 3.85 15.57 -23.04
C ASP A 104 3.15 16.15 -21.80
N GLY A 105 1.94 15.69 -21.46
CA GLY A 105 1.17 16.22 -20.34
C GLY A 105 1.58 15.64 -18.99
N GLU A 106 1.36 16.45 -17.96
CA GLU A 106 1.62 16.09 -16.57
C GLU A 106 0.75 14.91 -16.14
N LYS A 107 1.40 13.80 -15.76
CA LYS A 107 0.71 12.59 -15.28
C LYS A 107 0.30 12.78 -13.84
N ILE A 108 -0.91 12.35 -13.52
CA ILE A 108 -1.37 12.28 -12.13
C ILE A 108 -0.48 11.29 -11.36
N SER A 109 0.35 11.80 -10.47
CA SER A 109 1.22 11.00 -9.61
C SER A 109 0.63 10.84 -8.21
N VAL A 110 -0.44 10.05 -8.11
CA VAL A 110 -1.09 9.75 -6.83
C VAL A 110 -0.93 8.27 -6.54
N SER A 111 -0.45 7.95 -5.32
CA SER A 111 -0.25 6.57 -4.88
C SER A 111 -1.55 5.98 -4.31
N ILE A 112 -1.75 4.68 -4.54
CA ILE A 112 -2.86 3.93 -3.93
C ILE A 112 -2.74 4.01 -2.40
N GLY A 113 -3.87 4.21 -1.72
CA GLY A 113 -3.95 4.39 -0.27
C GLY A 113 -3.82 5.84 0.21
N SER A 114 -3.45 6.80 -0.67
CA SER A 114 -3.43 8.23 -0.33
C SER A 114 -4.85 8.75 -0.05
N LEU A 115 -4.97 9.66 0.91
CA LEU A 115 -6.15 10.48 1.07
C LEU A 115 -5.97 11.74 0.24
N VAL A 116 -6.85 11.98 -0.69
CA VAL A 116 -6.79 13.12 -1.61
C VAL A 116 -8.08 13.93 -1.56
N GLU A 117 -7.98 15.20 -1.85
CA GLU A 117 -9.09 16.10 -2.11
C GLU A 117 -9.11 16.38 -3.60
N VAL A 118 -10.26 16.14 -4.24
CA VAL A 118 -10.43 16.22 -5.68
C VAL A 118 -11.45 17.29 -6.00
N SER A 119 -11.07 18.22 -6.88
CA SER A 119 -11.95 19.28 -7.38
C SER A 119 -12.25 19.06 -8.86
N GLY A 120 -13.53 18.83 -9.18
CA GLY A 120 -13.92 18.54 -10.56
C GLY A 120 -15.44 18.64 -10.78
N VAL A 121 -15.82 18.46 -12.03
CA VAL A 121 -17.24 18.47 -12.44
C VAL A 121 -17.88 17.16 -12.07
N CYS A 122 -18.95 17.23 -11.29
CA CYS A 122 -19.70 16.10 -10.81
C CYS A 122 -20.67 15.58 -11.87
N LEU A 123 -20.48 14.36 -12.32
CA LEU A 123 -21.41 13.64 -13.19
C LEU A 123 -22.06 12.51 -12.41
N MET A 124 -23.38 12.52 -12.34
CA MET A 124 -24.15 11.50 -11.63
C MET A 124 -25.03 10.74 -12.62
N LYS A 125 -25.04 9.42 -12.47
CA LYS A 125 -26.06 8.58 -13.12
C LYS A 125 -27.06 8.14 -12.04
N ILE A 126 -28.31 8.46 -12.29
CA ILE A 126 -29.43 8.11 -11.43
C ILE A 126 -30.15 6.93 -12.10
N ALA A 127 -30.41 5.87 -11.33
CA ALA A 127 -31.18 4.73 -11.79
C ALA A 127 -32.69 5.09 -11.90
N GLU A 128 -33.46 4.25 -12.55
CA GLU A 128 -34.91 4.47 -12.72
C GLU A 128 -35.67 4.54 -11.37
N ASP A 129 -35.11 3.95 -10.32
CA ASP A 129 -35.65 4.01 -8.95
C ASP A 129 -35.31 5.31 -8.21
N GLY A 130 -34.67 6.27 -8.88
CA GLY A 130 -34.26 7.55 -8.29
C GLY A 130 -33.01 7.51 -7.44
N LYS A 131 -32.35 6.34 -7.29
CA LYS A 131 -31.12 6.20 -6.52
C LYS A 131 -29.88 6.50 -7.34
N LEU A 132 -28.87 7.03 -6.69
CA LEU A 132 -27.57 7.26 -7.30
C LEU A 132 -26.92 5.92 -7.68
N GLN A 133 -26.78 5.66 -8.99
CA GLN A 133 -26.16 4.47 -9.53
C GLN A 133 -24.64 4.60 -9.58
N SER A 134 -24.14 5.72 -10.06
CA SER A 134 -22.71 6.00 -10.13
C SER A 134 -22.42 7.49 -10.01
N LEU A 135 -21.28 7.80 -9.41
CA LEU A 135 -20.72 9.14 -9.33
C LEU A 135 -19.38 9.16 -10.03
N GLN A 136 -19.19 10.12 -10.91
CA GLN A 136 -17.98 10.35 -11.66
C GLN A 136 -17.59 11.82 -11.54
N ILE A 137 -16.33 12.08 -11.24
CA ILE A 137 -15.77 13.42 -11.18
C ILE A 137 -14.84 13.61 -12.38
N LEU A 138 -15.14 14.59 -13.24
CA LEU A 138 -14.24 14.98 -14.32
C LEU A 138 -13.31 16.08 -13.84
N LEU A 139 -12.02 15.81 -13.86
CA LEU A 139 -11.00 16.80 -13.52
C LEU A 139 -10.83 17.78 -14.70
N PRO A 140 -10.89 19.07 -14.46
CA PRO A 140 -10.54 20.06 -15.49
C PRO A 140 -9.04 20.11 -15.77
N ASP A 141 -8.21 19.82 -14.76
CA ASP A 141 -6.75 19.82 -14.81
C ASP A 141 -6.18 18.74 -13.89
N PRO A 142 -5.07 18.05 -14.24
CA PRO A 142 -4.41 17.09 -13.37
C PRO A 142 -4.02 17.66 -11.99
N ASN A 143 -3.76 18.96 -11.91
CA ASN A 143 -3.38 19.67 -10.68
C ASN A 143 -4.54 19.88 -9.70
N ASN A 144 -5.78 19.58 -10.10
CA ASN A 144 -6.96 19.71 -9.25
C ASN A 144 -7.11 18.55 -8.25
N ILE A 145 -6.02 17.82 -8.00
CA ILE A 145 -5.92 16.81 -6.95
C ILE A 145 -4.93 17.30 -5.91
N ARG A 146 -5.39 17.49 -4.68
CA ARG A 146 -4.56 17.84 -3.53
C ARG A 146 -4.37 16.62 -2.64
N ILE A 147 -3.15 16.21 -2.40
CA ILE A 147 -2.85 15.10 -1.47
C ILE A 147 -2.96 15.65 -0.04
N LEU A 148 -3.92 15.15 0.72
CA LEU A 148 -4.12 15.47 2.12
C LEU A 148 -3.25 14.60 3.02
N GLN A 149 -3.11 13.31 2.68
CA GLN A 149 -2.31 12.36 3.43
C GLN A 149 -1.67 11.33 2.51
N ALA A 150 -0.37 11.16 2.63
CA ALA A 150 0.35 10.10 1.92
C ALA A 150 -0.06 8.70 2.42
N PRO A 151 0.09 7.66 1.60
CA PRO A 151 -0.21 6.30 2.02
C PRO A 151 0.64 5.87 3.20
N SER A 152 0.07 5.07 4.09
CA SER A 152 0.80 4.54 5.23
C SER A 152 2.01 3.71 4.77
N TRP A 153 3.17 3.92 5.41
CA TRP A 153 4.37 3.09 5.23
C TRP A 153 4.11 1.61 5.54
N TRP A 154 3.18 1.33 6.45
CA TRP A 154 2.80 0.00 6.90
C TRP A 154 1.86 -0.67 5.92
N THR A 155 2.39 -1.15 4.79
CA THR A 155 1.62 -1.96 3.86
C THR A 155 1.60 -3.42 4.33
N PRO A 156 0.50 -4.18 4.12
CA PRO A 156 0.41 -5.59 4.51
C PRO A 156 1.57 -6.44 3.95
N GLN A 157 2.04 -6.13 2.75
CA GLN A 157 3.18 -6.82 2.13
C GLN A 157 4.48 -6.60 2.90
N ARG A 158 4.76 -5.38 3.38
CA ARG A 158 5.96 -5.10 4.16
C ARG A 158 5.92 -5.72 5.54
N LEU A 159 4.73 -5.77 6.17
CA LEU A 159 4.51 -6.48 7.42
C LEU A 159 4.78 -7.98 7.25
N LEU A 160 4.28 -8.58 6.17
CA LEU A 160 4.51 -9.99 5.87
C LEU A 160 5.99 -10.29 5.64
N LEU A 161 6.70 -9.46 4.89
CA LEU A 161 8.15 -9.58 4.70
C LEU A 161 8.91 -9.45 6.03
N GLY A 162 8.53 -8.52 6.89
CA GLY A 162 9.09 -8.37 8.23
C GLY A 162 8.87 -9.61 9.10
N LEU A 163 7.67 -10.19 9.05
CA LEU A 163 7.32 -11.41 9.79
C LEU A 163 8.13 -12.63 9.28
N VAL A 164 8.27 -12.79 7.97
CA VAL A 164 9.11 -13.84 7.37
C VAL A 164 10.57 -13.67 7.78
N GLY A 165 11.09 -12.44 7.76
CA GLY A 165 12.44 -12.14 8.23
C GLY A 165 12.66 -12.50 9.71
N LEU A 166 11.70 -12.14 10.57
CA LEU A 166 11.74 -12.49 11.99
C LEU A 166 11.71 -14.01 12.20
N PHE A 167 10.86 -14.72 11.47
CA PHE A 167 10.77 -16.17 11.54
C PHE A 167 12.08 -16.86 11.10
N THR A 168 12.73 -16.40 10.04
CA THR A 168 14.03 -16.94 9.61
C THR A 168 15.11 -16.74 10.65
N VAL A 169 15.19 -15.56 11.27
CA VAL A 169 16.14 -15.31 12.38
C VAL A 169 15.88 -16.25 13.55
N LEU A 170 14.62 -16.46 13.91
CA LEU A 170 14.24 -17.38 15.01
C LEU A 170 14.67 -18.83 14.70
N VAL A 171 14.43 -19.32 13.50
CA VAL A 171 14.84 -20.68 13.07
C VAL A 171 16.35 -20.83 13.11
N VAL A 172 17.10 -19.83 12.64
CA VAL A 172 18.57 -19.84 12.71
C VAL A 172 19.06 -19.86 14.16
N ALA A 173 18.47 -19.03 15.02
CA ALA A 173 18.84 -18.97 16.44
C ALA A 173 18.55 -20.29 17.16
N LEU A 174 17.41 -20.93 16.91
CA LEU A 174 17.06 -22.24 17.46
C LEU A 174 18.02 -23.33 16.95
N SER A 175 18.32 -23.35 15.66
CA SER A 175 19.26 -24.30 15.07
C SER A 175 20.65 -24.15 15.68
N TRP A 176 21.11 -22.93 15.87
CA TRP A 176 22.38 -22.63 16.55
C TRP A 176 22.37 -23.10 18.00
N SER A 177 21.30 -22.84 18.75
CA SER A 177 21.15 -23.28 20.12
C SER A 177 21.21 -24.81 20.25
N VAL A 178 20.52 -25.53 19.36
CA VAL A 178 20.57 -27.01 19.33
C VAL A 178 21.98 -27.51 19.00
N MET A 179 22.65 -26.86 18.04
CA MET A 179 24.02 -27.24 17.67
C MET A 179 25.02 -27.05 18.85
N VAL A 180 24.91 -25.91 19.53
CA VAL A 180 25.76 -25.64 20.74
C VAL A 180 25.46 -26.61 21.87
N SER A 181 24.19 -26.92 22.15
CA SER A 181 23.79 -27.90 23.14
C SER A 181 24.38 -29.29 22.86
N ARG A 182 24.32 -29.75 21.60
CA ARG A 182 24.91 -31.04 21.20
C ARG A 182 26.41 -31.05 21.39
N ARG A 183 27.13 -29.99 21.04
CA ARG A 183 28.58 -29.88 21.25
C ARG A 183 28.92 -29.89 22.73
N ASN A 184 28.18 -29.20 23.57
CA ASN A 184 28.40 -29.19 25.02
C ASN A 184 28.14 -30.57 25.64
N ALA A 185 27.13 -31.31 25.20
CA ALA A 185 26.83 -32.65 25.66
C ALA A 185 28.02 -33.65 25.36
N VAL A 186 28.60 -33.55 24.17
CA VAL A 186 29.76 -34.37 23.77
C VAL A 186 30.98 -34.00 24.62
N LEU A 187 31.25 -32.72 24.83
CA LEU A 187 32.36 -32.27 25.70
C LEU A 187 32.22 -32.77 27.15
N GLN A 188 31.02 -32.68 27.69
CA GLN A 188 30.75 -33.23 29.05
C GLN A 188 30.94 -34.73 29.12
N GLY A 189 30.60 -35.46 28.07
CA GLY A 189 30.87 -36.91 27.99
C GLY A 189 32.37 -37.21 28.02
N LEU A 190 33.18 -36.51 27.26
CA LEU A 190 34.65 -36.69 27.25
C LEU A 190 35.32 -36.29 28.56
N ILE A 191 34.81 -35.26 29.26
CA ILE A 191 35.33 -34.86 30.56
C ILE A 191 35.06 -35.95 31.60
N ARG A 192 33.86 -36.51 31.64
CA ARG A 192 33.51 -37.63 32.56
C ARG A 192 34.35 -38.87 32.29
N GLU A 193 34.61 -39.21 31.04
CA GLU A 193 35.45 -40.33 30.68
C GLU A 193 36.91 -40.13 31.13
N LYS A 194 37.47 -38.93 30.99
CA LYS A 194 38.78 -38.57 31.52
C LYS A 194 38.85 -38.65 33.06
N GLU A 195 37.83 -38.14 33.74
CA GLU A 195 37.78 -38.19 35.20
C GLU A 195 37.70 -39.65 35.70
N GLN A 196 36.91 -40.51 35.08
CA GLN A 196 36.86 -41.93 35.41
C GLN A 196 38.18 -42.63 35.15
N ALA A 197 38.87 -42.33 34.06
CA ALA A 197 40.18 -42.88 33.76
C ALA A 197 41.24 -42.41 34.78
N GLN A 198 41.20 -41.15 35.22
CA GLN A 198 42.11 -40.66 36.26
C GLN A 198 41.86 -41.33 37.63
N ILE A 199 40.60 -41.46 38.01
CA ILE A 199 40.25 -42.19 39.27
C ILE A 199 40.71 -43.64 39.20
N GLY A 200 40.53 -44.29 38.04
CA GLY A 200 41.04 -45.68 37.85
C GLY A 200 42.55 -45.79 37.93
N LEU A 201 43.29 -44.85 37.37
CA LEU A 201 44.76 -44.79 37.53
C LEU A 201 45.22 -44.52 38.95
N GLN A 202 44.53 -43.65 39.69
CA GLN A 202 44.81 -43.37 41.08
C GLN A 202 44.63 -44.63 41.92
N HIS A 203 43.49 -45.33 41.79
CA HIS A 203 43.26 -46.58 42.48
C HIS A 203 44.30 -47.64 42.15
N ALA A 204 44.72 -47.76 40.87
CA ALA A 204 45.77 -48.70 40.49
C ALA A 204 47.12 -48.38 41.15
N ASN A 205 47.44 -47.08 41.23
CA ASN A 205 48.68 -46.58 41.82
C ASN A 205 48.68 -46.83 43.35
N ASP A 206 47.60 -46.53 44.05
CA ASP A 206 47.44 -46.75 45.47
C ASP A 206 47.57 -48.24 45.78
N HIS A 207 46.98 -49.11 44.95
CA HIS A 207 47.09 -50.57 45.13
C HIS A 207 48.51 -51.07 44.84
N LEU A 208 49.27 -50.48 43.97
CA LEU A 208 50.68 -50.81 43.75
C LEU A 208 51.55 -50.35 44.90
N GLU A 209 51.34 -49.20 45.51
CA GLU A 209 52.04 -48.68 46.65
C GLU A 209 51.80 -49.60 47.86
N GLU A 210 50.57 -50.03 48.08
CA GLU A 210 50.21 -50.97 49.13
C GLU A 210 50.92 -52.32 48.99
N ARG A 211 50.96 -52.87 47.76
CA ARG A 211 51.71 -54.09 47.47
C ARG A 211 53.24 -53.96 47.69
N VAL A 212 53.81 -52.83 47.31
CA VAL A 212 55.23 -52.56 47.50
C VAL A 212 55.54 -52.46 49.00
N LYS A 213 54.64 -51.83 49.76
CA LYS A 213 54.80 -51.74 51.20
C LYS A 213 54.70 -53.10 51.90
N GLU A 214 53.73 -53.88 51.50
CA GLU A 214 53.60 -55.29 52.03
C GLU A 214 54.86 -56.17 51.72
N ARG A 215 55.35 -56.10 50.49
CA ARG A 215 56.57 -56.82 50.07
C ARG A 215 57.80 -56.30 50.76
N THR A 216 57.94 -55.03 51.04
CA THR A 216 59.08 -54.47 51.79
C THR A 216 59.03 -54.83 53.25
N GLU A 217 57.85 -54.94 53.87
CA GLU A 217 57.69 -55.44 55.24
C GLU A 217 58.00 -56.92 55.34
N GLN A 218 57.55 -57.72 54.37
CA GLN A 218 57.91 -59.14 54.35
C GLN A 218 59.43 -59.42 54.22
N LEU A 219 60.10 -58.60 53.40
CA LEU A 219 61.57 -58.70 53.28
C LEU A 219 62.32 -58.23 54.54
N LYS A 220 61.79 -57.28 55.30
CA LYS A 220 62.34 -56.85 56.59
C LYS A 220 62.18 -57.89 57.67
N LEU A 221 61.22 -58.79 57.59
CA LEU A 221 60.99 -59.89 58.56
C LEU A 221 61.80 -61.13 58.23
N GLN A 222 62.48 -61.22 57.07
CA GLN A 222 63.32 -62.34 56.68
C GLN A 222 64.82 -62.12 56.89
N ILE A 223 65.22 -60.96 57.41
CA ILE A 223 66.58 -60.61 57.84
C ILE A 223 66.63 -60.60 59.33
#